data_2b69a150fbb6e63f34dc22d663fa4e69
#
_entry.id   2b69a150fbb6e63f34dc22d663fa4e69
#
_cell.length_a   1.000
_cell.length_b   1.000
_cell.length_c   1.000
_cell.angle_alpha   90.00
_cell.angle_beta   90.00
_cell.angle_gamma   90.00
#
_symmetry.space_group_name_H-M   'P 1'
#
loop_
_entity.id
_entity.type
_entity.pdbx_description
1 polymer ?
#
loop_
_entity_poly.entity_id
_entity_poly.type
_entity_poly.pdbx_seq_one_letter_code
_entity_poly.pdbx_strand_id
1 'polypeptide(L)'
;MEEEITIDLRELAHIVQKNARFIAKVTGGCIAVAGLYLLIASPVYESDSLLRIKQPKGIGSSLLESMPMGNAMASKQLMSTYAEILKSRSVIVPVIEQTEEADSDGKYMRYEDYIKNRIVTNPFKDTEILKVTVNANTPEGAQKANDLIVNGFLQRLTGLVREEQKTTRAFIEERVVASKAELEAAES
;
A
#
# COMPACT_ATOMS: atom_id res chain seq x y z
N MET A 1 -8.15 -43.05 39.85
CA MET A 1 -9.17 -42.26 40.58
C MET A 1 -9.09 -40.88 39.97
N GLU A 2 -9.96 -40.62 39.00
CA GLU A 2 -10.14 -39.28 38.46
C GLU A 2 -11.08 -38.54 39.42
N GLU A 3 -10.53 -37.54 40.13
CA GLU A 3 -11.37 -36.62 40.89
C GLU A 3 -12.13 -35.76 39.87
N GLU A 4 -13.41 -36.08 39.65
CA GLU A 4 -14.33 -35.20 38.96
C GLU A 4 -14.45 -33.90 39.77
N ILE A 5 -13.79 -32.84 39.31
CA ILE A 5 -13.92 -31.49 39.84
C ILE A 5 -15.31 -30.99 39.44
N THR A 6 -16.33 -31.30 40.27
CA THR A 6 -17.66 -30.70 40.14
C THR A 6 -17.60 -29.26 40.59
N ILE A 7 -17.57 -28.32 39.65
CA ILE A 7 -17.62 -26.89 39.98
C ILE A 7 -19.05 -26.55 40.39
N ASP A 8 -19.29 -26.34 41.69
CA ASP A 8 -20.58 -25.90 42.18
C ASP A 8 -20.78 -24.41 41.89
N LEU A 9 -21.69 -24.10 40.98
CA LEU A 9 -22.04 -22.74 40.56
C LEU A 9 -22.53 -21.87 41.74
N ARG A 10 -23.09 -22.47 42.76
CA ARG A 10 -23.52 -21.75 43.99
C ARG A 10 -22.33 -21.28 44.82
N GLU A 11 -21.31 -22.09 44.93
CA GLU A 11 -20.07 -21.77 45.63
C GLU A 11 -19.31 -20.64 44.95
N LEU A 12 -19.24 -20.70 43.61
CA LEU A 12 -18.70 -19.62 42.77
C LEU A 12 -19.46 -18.31 42.96
N ALA A 13 -20.80 -18.32 42.95
CA ALA A 13 -21.61 -17.14 43.17
C ALA A 13 -21.38 -16.53 44.55
N HIS A 14 -21.21 -17.36 45.60
CA HIS A 14 -20.95 -16.91 46.95
C HIS A 14 -19.55 -16.26 47.07
N ILE A 15 -18.53 -16.83 46.42
CA ILE A 15 -17.16 -16.27 46.37
C ILE A 15 -17.18 -14.91 45.70
N VAL A 16 -17.89 -14.77 44.57
CA VAL A 16 -18.03 -13.52 43.83
C VAL A 16 -18.75 -12.46 44.68
N GLN A 17 -19.83 -12.80 45.37
CA GLN A 17 -20.55 -11.89 46.24
C GLN A 17 -19.71 -11.45 47.44
N LYS A 18 -18.97 -12.36 48.06
CA LYS A 18 -18.08 -12.07 49.19
C LYS A 18 -16.98 -11.08 48.80
N ASN A 19 -16.44 -11.21 47.58
CA ASN A 19 -15.35 -10.38 47.08
C ASN A 19 -15.82 -9.26 46.13
N ALA A 20 -17.14 -9.01 46.02
CA ALA A 20 -17.71 -8.07 45.06
C ALA A 20 -17.10 -6.66 45.16
N ARG A 21 -16.79 -6.18 46.36
CA ARG A 21 -16.15 -4.86 46.55
C ARG A 21 -14.71 -4.80 46.01
N PHE A 22 -13.97 -5.90 46.13
CA PHE A 22 -12.61 -6.01 45.58
C PHE A 22 -12.65 -6.09 44.09
N ILE A 23 -13.51 -6.95 43.54
CA ILE A 23 -13.72 -7.10 42.09
C ILE A 23 -14.15 -5.77 41.49
N ALA A 24 -15.11 -5.07 42.10
CA ALA A 24 -15.57 -3.77 41.60
C ALA A 24 -14.46 -2.70 41.59
N LYS A 25 -13.59 -2.67 42.60
CA LYS A 25 -12.45 -1.74 42.65
C LYS A 25 -11.43 -2.04 41.53
N VAL A 26 -11.08 -3.33 41.34
CA VAL A 26 -10.13 -3.74 40.29
C VAL A 26 -10.71 -3.46 38.91
N THR A 27 -11.96 -3.87 38.69
CA THR A 27 -12.63 -3.62 37.37
C THR A 27 -12.78 -2.12 37.10
N GLY A 28 -13.20 -1.34 38.11
CA GLY A 28 -13.28 0.12 38.00
C GLY A 28 -11.93 0.77 37.73
N GLY A 29 -10.86 0.28 38.35
CA GLY A 29 -9.49 0.72 38.07
C GLY A 29 -9.06 0.42 36.61
N CYS A 30 -9.31 -0.78 36.13
CA CYS A 30 -9.01 -1.15 34.76
C CYS A 30 -9.79 -0.30 33.71
N ILE A 31 -11.09 -0.05 33.99
CA ILE A 31 -11.91 0.80 33.13
C ILE A 31 -11.40 2.24 33.14
N ALA A 32 -11.01 2.78 34.27
CA ALA A 32 -10.45 4.13 34.39
C ALA A 32 -9.13 4.26 33.58
N VAL A 33 -8.23 3.28 33.72
CA VAL A 33 -6.97 3.26 32.96
C VAL A 33 -7.22 3.14 31.44
N ALA A 34 -8.13 2.24 31.04
CA ALA A 34 -8.51 2.09 29.63
C ALA A 34 -9.15 3.38 29.07
N GLY A 35 -10.03 4.02 29.84
CA GLY A 35 -10.64 5.30 29.46
C GLY A 35 -9.60 6.42 29.31
N LEU A 36 -8.65 6.50 30.24
CA LEU A 36 -7.55 7.47 30.16
C LEU A 36 -6.65 7.20 28.94
N TYR A 37 -6.35 5.94 28.65
CA TYR A 37 -5.59 5.56 27.45
C TYR A 37 -6.31 5.98 26.15
N LEU A 38 -7.63 5.76 26.05
CA LEU A 38 -8.42 6.14 24.88
C LEU A 38 -8.47 7.66 24.66
N LEU A 39 -8.39 8.46 25.73
CA LEU A 39 -8.33 9.92 25.64
C LEU A 39 -6.98 10.43 25.12
N ILE A 40 -5.91 9.68 25.36
CA ILE A 40 -4.54 10.04 24.95
C ILE A 40 -4.21 9.47 23.57
N ALA A 41 -4.78 8.31 23.22
CA ALA A 41 -4.53 7.65 21.94
C ALA A 41 -5.15 8.45 20.78
N SER A 42 -4.31 8.97 19.89
CA SER A 42 -4.77 9.65 18.69
C SER A 42 -5.41 8.63 17.72
N PRO A 43 -6.63 8.87 17.23
CA PRO A 43 -7.24 8.00 16.24
C PRO A 43 -6.45 8.05 14.94
N VAL A 44 -6.32 6.90 14.28
CA VAL A 44 -5.72 6.78 12.94
C VAL A 44 -6.83 6.44 11.96
N TYR A 45 -6.93 7.22 10.90
CA TYR A 45 -7.90 7.04 9.83
C TYR A 45 -7.22 6.47 8.60
N GLU A 46 -7.87 5.50 7.96
CA GLU A 46 -7.37 4.84 6.77
C GLU A 46 -8.21 5.19 5.55
N SER A 47 -7.55 5.44 4.43
CA SER A 47 -8.18 5.59 3.12
C SER A 47 -7.59 4.58 2.15
N ASP A 48 -8.45 3.78 1.54
CA ASP A 48 -8.07 2.70 0.63
C ASP A 48 -8.36 3.06 -0.82
N SER A 49 -7.41 2.75 -1.70
CA SER A 49 -7.61 2.79 -3.15
C SER A 49 -7.19 1.47 -3.80
N LEU A 50 -7.98 1.02 -4.79
CA LEU A 50 -7.70 -0.17 -5.57
C LEU A 50 -7.27 0.24 -6.97
N LEU A 51 -6.02 -0.02 -7.31
CA LEU A 51 -5.45 0.27 -8.62
C LEU A 51 -5.40 -1.02 -9.44
N ARG A 52 -6.15 -1.05 -10.54
CA ARG A 52 -6.02 -2.13 -11.53
C ARG A 52 -5.01 -1.75 -12.58
N ILE A 53 -3.94 -2.52 -12.66
CA ILE A 53 -2.82 -2.28 -13.56
C ILE A 53 -2.84 -3.36 -14.64
N LYS A 54 -3.19 -2.95 -15.86
CA LYS A 54 -3.14 -3.87 -17.02
C LYS A 54 -1.70 -4.00 -17.51
N GLN A 55 -1.26 -5.22 -17.74
CA GLN A 55 0.02 -5.46 -18.39
C GLN A 55 -0.01 -4.91 -19.82
N PRO A 56 1.00 -4.14 -20.25
CA PRO A 56 1.12 -3.78 -21.65
C PRO A 56 1.35 -5.07 -22.45
N LYS A 57 0.45 -5.37 -23.39
CA LYS A 57 0.61 -6.49 -24.34
C LYS A 57 1.68 -6.11 -25.37
N GLY A 58 2.93 -6.44 -25.08
CA GLY A 58 4.04 -6.32 -26.05
C GLY A 58 4.32 -7.65 -26.73
N ILE A 59 5.07 -7.60 -27.84
CA ILE A 59 5.44 -8.78 -28.65
C ILE A 59 6.17 -9.87 -27.82
N GLY A 60 6.79 -9.50 -26.70
CA GLY A 60 7.42 -10.45 -25.77
C GLY A 60 6.47 -11.15 -24.80
N SER A 61 5.25 -10.64 -24.61
CA SER A 61 4.29 -11.23 -23.65
C SER A 61 3.69 -12.54 -24.17
N SER A 62 3.56 -12.71 -25.49
CA SER A 62 3.02 -13.94 -26.10
C SER A 62 3.92 -15.17 -25.89
N LEU A 63 5.23 -14.99 -25.75
CA LEU A 63 6.17 -16.07 -25.44
C LEU A 63 6.17 -16.45 -23.95
N LEU A 64 5.92 -15.49 -23.07
CA LEU A 64 5.79 -15.72 -21.62
C LEU A 64 4.42 -16.32 -21.26
N GLU A 65 3.37 -15.99 -22.03
CA GLU A 65 2.00 -16.49 -21.82
C GLU A 65 1.88 -17.99 -22.12
N SER A 66 2.80 -18.54 -22.92
CA SER A 66 2.87 -19.97 -23.22
C SER A 66 3.52 -20.82 -22.10
N MET A 67 4.10 -20.20 -21.06
CA MET A 67 4.69 -20.90 -19.91
C MET A 67 3.73 -20.85 -18.72
N PRO A 68 3.21 -22.00 -18.21
CA PRO A 68 2.18 -22.03 -17.14
C PRO A 68 2.63 -21.40 -15.80
N MET A 69 3.93 -21.31 -15.54
CA MET A 69 4.50 -20.69 -14.33
C MET A 69 4.97 -19.25 -14.54
N GLY A 70 5.10 -18.78 -15.77
CA GLY A 70 5.64 -17.46 -16.09
C GLY A 70 4.72 -16.30 -15.71
N ASN A 71 3.41 -16.48 -15.84
CA ASN A 71 2.43 -15.40 -15.68
C ASN A 71 2.26 -14.94 -14.22
N ALA A 72 2.18 -15.88 -13.26
CA ALA A 72 2.00 -15.54 -11.85
C ALA A 72 3.25 -14.83 -11.27
N MET A 73 4.45 -15.28 -11.66
CA MET A 73 5.70 -14.70 -11.18
C MET A 73 5.96 -13.33 -11.82
N ALA A 74 5.66 -13.18 -13.11
CA ALA A 74 5.73 -11.92 -13.83
C ALA A 74 4.74 -10.87 -13.27
N SER A 75 3.50 -11.27 -12.98
CA SER A 75 2.50 -10.40 -12.35
C SER A 75 2.94 -9.91 -10.97
N LYS A 76 3.49 -10.80 -10.15
CA LYS A 76 3.99 -10.45 -8.82
C LYS A 76 5.14 -9.45 -8.87
N GLN A 77 6.10 -9.67 -9.77
CA GLN A 77 7.23 -8.77 -9.94
C GLN A 77 6.78 -7.40 -10.48
N LEU A 78 5.84 -7.39 -11.40
CA LEU A 78 5.25 -6.18 -11.97
C LEU A 78 4.51 -5.37 -10.91
N MET A 79 3.69 -6.01 -10.07
CA MET A 79 3.01 -5.36 -8.95
C MET A 79 3.98 -4.78 -7.93
N SER A 80 5.08 -5.49 -7.63
CA SER A 80 6.15 -4.98 -6.76
C SER A 80 6.79 -3.73 -7.35
N THR A 81 7.09 -3.73 -8.65
CA THR A 81 7.66 -2.56 -9.34
C THR A 81 6.72 -1.36 -9.28
N TYR A 82 5.43 -1.56 -9.50
CA TYR A 82 4.46 -0.46 -9.40
C TYR A 82 4.28 0.04 -7.97
N ALA A 83 4.35 -0.84 -6.98
CA ALA A 83 4.35 -0.43 -5.57
C ALA A 83 5.57 0.45 -5.24
N GLU A 84 6.75 0.14 -5.80
CA GLU A 84 7.96 0.96 -5.62
C GLU A 84 7.86 2.31 -6.36
N ILE A 85 7.31 2.33 -7.58
CA ILE A 85 7.07 3.59 -8.31
C ILE A 85 6.10 4.48 -7.53
N LEU A 86 5.04 3.91 -6.96
CA LEU A 86 4.07 4.63 -6.13
C LEU A 86 4.72 5.25 -4.90
N LYS A 87 5.65 4.52 -4.27
CA LYS A 87 6.41 4.99 -3.11
C LYS A 87 7.59 5.91 -3.48
N SER A 88 7.81 6.18 -4.76
CA SER A 88 8.95 7.02 -5.18
C SER A 88 8.88 8.44 -4.61
N ARG A 89 10.05 9.05 -4.41
CA ARG A 89 10.16 10.43 -3.90
C ARG A 89 9.39 11.43 -4.77
N SER A 90 9.35 11.22 -6.08
CA SER A 90 8.64 12.09 -7.03
C SER A 90 7.12 12.10 -6.82
N VAL A 91 6.56 11.02 -6.24
CA VAL A 91 5.13 10.92 -5.92
C VAL A 91 4.87 11.40 -4.49
N ILE A 92 5.69 10.98 -3.53
CA ILE A 92 5.40 11.14 -2.11
C ILE A 92 5.79 12.52 -1.56
N VAL A 93 6.91 13.11 -2.02
CA VAL A 93 7.35 14.43 -1.50
C VAL A 93 6.28 15.51 -1.72
N PRO A 94 5.69 15.66 -2.92
CA PRO A 94 4.59 16.62 -3.12
C PRO A 94 3.35 16.36 -2.26
N VAL A 95 3.11 15.09 -1.88
CA VAL A 95 1.99 14.73 -0.99
C VAL A 95 2.24 15.26 0.42
N ILE A 96 3.44 15.01 0.96
CA ILE A 96 3.83 15.49 2.29
C ILE A 96 3.70 17.02 2.36
N GLU A 97 4.17 17.74 1.33
CA GLU A 97 4.10 19.19 1.26
C GLU A 97 2.67 19.72 1.16
N GLN A 98 1.77 19.02 0.44
CA GLN A 98 0.38 19.46 0.23
C GLN A 98 -0.58 19.03 1.34
N THR A 99 -0.24 18.02 2.11
CA THR A 99 -1.05 17.55 3.24
C THR A 99 -0.63 18.19 4.56
N GLU A 100 0.50 18.93 4.57
CA GLU A 100 1.07 19.56 5.77
C GLU A 100 1.22 18.56 6.94
N GLU A 101 1.47 17.29 6.61
CA GLU A 101 1.67 16.24 7.60
C GLU A 101 2.94 16.53 8.40
N ALA A 102 2.74 17.00 9.63
CA ALA A 102 3.83 17.27 10.57
C ALA A 102 4.16 16.03 11.40
N ASP A 103 5.42 15.85 11.70
CA ASP A 103 5.89 14.93 12.73
C ASP A 103 5.52 15.42 14.14
N SER A 104 5.70 14.60 15.16
CA SER A 104 5.51 14.94 16.58
C SER A 104 6.21 16.23 17.02
N ASP A 105 7.26 16.62 16.31
CA ASP A 105 8.06 17.85 16.56
C ASP A 105 7.58 19.08 15.76
N GLY A 106 6.44 19.00 15.05
CA GLY A 106 5.90 20.09 14.25
C GLY A 106 6.65 20.38 12.95
N LYS A 107 7.56 19.49 12.53
CA LYS A 107 8.27 19.55 11.24
C LYS A 107 7.57 18.66 10.22
N TYR A 108 7.70 18.98 8.94
CA TYR A 108 7.27 18.08 7.87
C TYR A 108 7.85 16.68 8.08
N MET A 109 7.00 15.68 8.00
CA MET A 109 7.41 14.29 8.15
C MET A 109 8.46 13.94 7.09
N ARG A 110 9.53 13.25 7.49
CA ARG A 110 10.54 12.80 6.52
C ARG A 110 9.97 11.75 5.60
N TYR A 111 10.43 11.74 4.37
CA TYR A 111 9.98 10.78 3.35
C TYR A 111 10.03 9.32 3.83
N GLU A 112 11.13 8.91 4.47
CA GLU A 112 11.33 7.55 4.97
C GLU A 112 10.30 7.16 6.05
N ASP A 113 9.99 8.09 6.94
CA ASP A 113 9.02 7.90 8.03
C ASP A 113 7.58 7.88 7.48
N TYR A 114 7.31 8.71 6.46
CA TYR A 114 6.01 8.75 5.78
C TYR A 114 5.70 7.42 5.09
N ILE A 115 6.65 6.88 4.31
CA ILE A 115 6.48 5.59 3.63
C ILE A 115 6.26 4.46 4.64
N LYS A 116 7.02 4.46 5.72
CA LYS A 116 6.99 3.38 6.71
C LYS A 116 5.71 3.38 7.55
N ASN A 117 5.23 4.56 7.94
CA ASN A 117 4.17 4.70 8.93
C ASN A 117 2.81 5.05 8.32
N ARG A 118 2.79 5.65 7.12
CA ARG A 118 1.57 6.19 6.51
C ARG A 118 1.08 5.43 5.29
N ILE A 119 1.96 4.68 4.59
CA ILE A 119 1.61 4.02 3.33
C ILE A 119 1.80 2.52 3.44
N VAL A 120 0.72 1.79 3.17
CA VAL A 120 0.75 0.33 3.03
C VAL A 120 0.30 -0.03 1.62
N THR A 121 1.10 -0.82 0.92
CA THR A 121 0.77 -1.34 -0.41
C THR A 121 0.67 -2.85 -0.36
N ASN A 122 -0.48 -3.39 -0.72
CA ASN A 122 -0.75 -4.81 -0.73
C ASN A 122 -1.19 -5.27 -2.13
N PRO A 123 -0.33 -5.97 -2.87
CA PRO A 123 -0.75 -6.63 -4.10
C PRO A 123 -1.67 -7.80 -3.77
N PHE A 124 -2.83 -7.87 -4.40
CA PHE A 124 -3.69 -9.04 -4.30
C PHE A 124 -3.06 -10.21 -5.07
N LYS A 125 -2.97 -11.36 -4.42
CA LYS A 125 -2.41 -12.58 -5.03
C LYS A 125 -3.20 -12.93 -6.28
N ASP A 126 -2.47 -13.29 -7.33
CA ASP A 126 -3.01 -13.78 -8.61
C ASP A 126 -3.96 -12.80 -9.34
N THR A 127 -3.84 -11.51 -9.03
CA THR A 127 -4.62 -10.46 -9.67
C THR A 127 -3.75 -9.29 -10.13
N GLU A 128 -4.29 -8.47 -11.03
CA GLU A 128 -3.67 -7.21 -11.47
C GLU A 128 -4.09 -6.02 -10.59
N ILE A 129 -4.39 -6.28 -9.31
CA ILE A 129 -4.90 -5.26 -8.38
C ILE A 129 -3.87 -4.97 -7.32
N LEU A 130 -3.52 -3.69 -7.18
CA LEU A 130 -2.70 -3.15 -6.11
C LEU A 130 -3.59 -2.34 -5.16
N LYS A 131 -3.71 -2.78 -3.92
CA LYS A 131 -4.37 -2.02 -2.87
C LYS A 131 -3.36 -1.04 -2.26
N VAL A 132 -3.74 0.22 -2.19
CA VAL A 132 -2.98 1.28 -1.53
C VAL A 132 -3.80 1.77 -0.35
N THR A 133 -3.25 1.67 0.85
CA THR A 133 -3.84 2.17 2.08
C THR A 133 -2.99 3.33 2.58
N VAL A 134 -3.63 4.45 2.87
CA VAL A 134 -2.97 5.64 3.41
C VAL A 134 -3.55 5.97 4.76
N ASN A 135 -2.67 6.12 5.75
CA ASN A 135 -3.02 6.43 7.14
C ASN A 135 -2.76 7.90 7.43
N ALA A 136 -3.72 8.58 8.06
CA ALA A 136 -3.58 9.96 8.51
C ALA A 136 -4.26 10.19 9.86
N ASN A 137 -4.02 11.36 10.46
CA ASN A 137 -4.60 11.73 11.75
C ASN A 137 -6.04 12.24 11.63
N THR A 138 -6.48 12.56 10.40
CA THR A 138 -7.84 13.03 10.10
C THR A 138 -8.42 12.27 8.90
N PRO A 139 -9.75 12.08 8.83
CA PRO A 139 -10.39 11.41 7.68
C PRO A 139 -10.14 12.15 6.36
N GLU A 140 -10.25 13.48 6.38
CA GLU A 140 -10.03 14.35 5.22
C GLU A 140 -8.56 14.29 4.77
N GLY A 141 -7.63 14.25 5.74
CA GLY A 141 -6.20 14.10 5.48
C GLY A 141 -5.88 12.76 4.80
N ALA A 142 -6.47 11.66 5.28
CA ALA A 142 -6.29 10.34 4.69
C ALA A 142 -6.82 10.28 3.25
N GLN A 143 -8.00 10.83 3.01
CA GLN A 143 -8.59 10.90 1.66
C GLN A 143 -7.74 11.76 0.73
N LYS A 144 -7.41 12.99 1.14
CA LYS A 144 -6.61 13.93 0.34
C LYS A 144 -5.24 13.34 -0.01
N ALA A 145 -4.56 12.73 0.97
CA ALA A 145 -3.27 12.10 0.75
C ALA A 145 -3.36 10.93 -0.25
N ASN A 146 -4.39 10.09 -0.11
CA ASN A 146 -4.63 8.97 -1.01
C ASN A 146 -4.88 9.44 -2.45
N ASP A 147 -5.75 10.44 -2.64
CA ASP A 147 -6.04 11.03 -3.96
C ASP A 147 -4.79 11.63 -4.61
N LEU A 148 -3.97 12.34 -3.83
CA LEU A 148 -2.71 12.91 -4.33
C LEU A 148 -1.71 11.82 -4.72
N ILE A 149 -1.59 10.75 -3.95
CA ILE A 149 -0.70 9.62 -4.24
C ILE A 149 -1.14 8.93 -5.53
N VAL A 150 -2.44 8.62 -5.67
CA VAL A 150 -2.99 7.97 -6.86
C VAL A 150 -2.77 8.83 -8.10
N ASN A 151 -3.09 10.13 -8.03
CA ASN A 151 -2.90 11.06 -9.14
C ASN A 151 -1.42 11.23 -9.51
N GLY A 152 -0.53 11.40 -8.53
CA GLY A 152 0.91 11.49 -8.73
C GLY A 152 1.49 10.22 -9.37
N PHE A 153 1.03 9.06 -8.92
CA PHE A 153 1.40 7.77 -9.50
C PHE A 153 0.95 7.64 -10.97
N LEU A 154 -0.30 7.99 -11.29
CA LEU A 154 -0.82 7.96 -12.66
C LEU A 154 -0.06 8.92 -13.59
N GLN A 155 0.26 10.12 -13.13
CA GLN A 155 1.08 11.06 -13.87
C GLN A 155 2.49 10.51 -14.13
N ARG A 156 3.11 9.90 -13.12
CA ARG A 156 4.44 9.30 -13.24
C ARG A 156 4.44 8.13 -14.22
N LEU A 157 3.45 7.23 -14.15
CA LEU A 157 3.29 6.14 -15.10
C LEU A 157 3.11 6.64 -16.53
N THR A 158 2.24 7.61 -16.73
CA THR A 158 2.00 8.20 -18.06
C THR A 158 3.28 8.83 -18.61
N GLY A 159 4.07 9.48 -17.75
CA GLY A 159 5.37 10.03 -18.14
C GLY A 159 6.34 8.93 -18.59
N LEU A 160 6.50 7.86 -17.84
CA LEU A 160 7.37 6.74 -18.16
C LEU A 160 6.98 6.06 -19.49
N VAL A 161 5.69 5.80 -19.70
CA VAL A 161 5.19 5.20 -20.93
C VAL A 161 5.45 6.10 -22.15
N ARG A 162 5.26 7.41 -22.01
CA ARG A 162 5.56 8.37 -23.09
C ARG A 162 7.04 8.41 -23.44
N GLU A 163 7.90 8.36 -22.43
CA GLU A 163 9.35 8.36 -22.61
C GLU A 163 9.82 7.09 -23.32
N GLU A 164 9.30 5.93 -22.92
CA GLU A 164 9.57 4.65 -23.57
C GLU A 164 9.08 4.63 -25.02
N GLN A 165 7.89 5.15 -25.31
CA GLN A 165 7.36 5.26 -26.67
C GLN A 165 8.21 6.16 -27.55
N LYS A 166 8.71 7.29 -27.04
CA LYS A 166 9.61 8.18 -27.78
C LYS A 166 10.92 7.47 -28.13
N THR A 167 11.52 6.77 -27.18
CA THR A 167 12.77 6.03 -27.39
C THR A 167 12.58 4.90 -28.39
N THR A 168 11.50 4.15 -28.29
CA THR A 168 11.15 3.07 -29.22
C THR A 168 10.92 3.61 -30.61
N ARG A 169 10.20 4.72 -30.76
CA ARG A 169 9.97 5.36 -32.05
C ARG A 169 11.28 5.83 -32.70
N ALA A 170 12.14 6.50 -31.97
CA ALA A 170 13.44 6.94 -32.47
C ALA A 170 14.29 5.76 -32.93
N PHE A 171 14.33 4.66 -32.22
CA PHE A 171 15.01 3.44 -32.57
C PHE A 171 14.45 2.82 -33.91
N ILE A 172 13.11 2.77 -34.01
CA ILE A 172 12.46 2.24 -35.23
C ILE A 172 12.77 3.16 -36.46
N GLU A 173 12.70 4.48 -36.26
CA GLU A 173 13.02 5.44 -37.32
C GLU A 173 14.48 5.28 -37.81
N GLU A 174 15.43 5.13 -36.88
CA GLU A 174 16.83 4.86 -37.20
C GLU A 174 17.02 3.54 -38.00
N ARG A 175 16.34 2.47 -37.55
CA ARG A 175 16.38 1.17 -38.23
C ARG A 175 15.78 1.22 -39.63
N VAL A 176 14.70 1.96 -39.82
CA VAL A 176 14.07 2.15 -41.15
C VAL A 176 15.01 2.89 -42.11
N VAL A 177 15.68 3.93 -41.60
CA VAL A 177 16.68 4.68 -42.44
C VAL A 177 17.85 3.76 -42.78
N ALA A 178 18.39 3.01 -41.82
CA ALA A 178 19.48 2.07 -42.10
C ALA A 178 19.09 0.99 -43.12
N SER A 179 17.90 0.38 -42.96
CA SER A 179 17.42 -0.63 -43.91
C SER A 179 17.16 -0.09 -45.30
N LYS A 180 16.70 1.16 -45.43
CA LYS A 180 16.57 1.82 -46.75
C LYS A 180 17.92 2.04 -47.44
N ALA A 181 18.92 2.50 -46.65
CA ALA A 181 20.26 2.69 -47.18
C ALA A 181 20.91 1.36 -47.61
N GLU A 182 20.70 0.27 -46.89
CA GLU A 182 21.14 -1.07 -47.28
C GLU A 182 20.46 -1.56 -48.57
N LEU A 183 19.16 -1.29 -48.71
CA LEU A 183 18.40 -1.68 -49.91
C LEU A 183 18.87 -0.90 -51.15
N GLU A 184 19.07 0.41 -51.05
CA GLU A 184 19.61 1.24 -52.13
C GLU A 184 21.03 0.81 -52.52
N ALA A 185 21.86 0.41 -51.53
CA ALA A 185 23.21 -0.10 -51.81
C ALA A 185 23.20 -1.49 -52.47
N ALA A 186 22.15 -2.29 -52.26
CA ALA A 186 22.00 -3.62 -52.89
C ALA A 186 21.39 -3.56 -54.29
N GLU A 187 20.69 -2.46 -54.66
CA GLU A 187 20.09 -2.25 -55.98
C GLU A 187 21.03 -1.52 -56.96
N SER A 188 22.14 -0.98 -56.48
CA SER A 188 23.16 -0.28 -57.31
C SER A 188 24.29 -1.24 -57.76
#